data_339fb0a2ea5938c1a187a84f215fb0c7
#
_entry.id   339fb0a2ea5938c1a187a84f215fb0c7
#
_cell.length_a   1.000
_cell.length_b   1.000
_cell.length_c   1.000
_cell.angle_alpha   90.00
_cell.angle_beta   90.00
_cell.angle_gamma   90.00
#
_symmetry.space_group_name_H-M   'P 1'
#
loop_
_entity.id
_entity.type
_entity.pdbx_description
1 polymer ?
#
loop_
_entity_poly.entity_id
_entity_poly.type
_entity_poly.pdbx_seq_one_letter_code
_entity_poly.pdbx_strand_id
1 'polypeptide(L)'
;LIIYFMAKKQVLFGDAGRLKMLEGVKKLHEAVSATLGPKGRNVVFPKSYGAPQVTNDGVTIAKEFDLEDPIENMGAELIKDVASKTNDAAGDGTTTATVLTYAMISEGLREIRSGINAIELKNGMKLAAAEVSKELTKHSRPVKTSEEIAAIATISAQNEEAGKIIADAMDKVKRDGVITVEEGKTFGMTVSVTEGMQFKNGFIAPYMITDSEKMEARYSDVPVLITDKKISSTKDILKILE
;
A
#
# COMPACT_ATOMS: atom_id res chain seq x y z
N LEU A 1 -19.15 -19.30 32.99
CA LEU A 1 -18.63 -17.95 33.39
C LEU A 1 -17.73 -17.44 32.28
N ILE A 2 -18.23 -16.60 31.40
CA ILE A 2 -17.43 -15.97 30.35
C ILE A 2 -16.80 -14.73 30.99
N ILE A 3 -15.50 -14.79 31.29
CA ILE A 3 -14.75 -13.63 31.77
C ILE A 3 -14.31 -12.83 30.54
N TYR A 4 -15.01 -11.74 30.24
CA TYR A 4 -14.54 -10.73 29.31
C TYR A 4 -13.42 -9.95 30.01
N PHE A 5 -12.17 -10.21 29.60
CA PHE A 5 -11.07 -9.31 29.91
C PHE A 5 -11.24 -8.04 29.08
N MET A 6 -11.84 -7.02 29.66
CA MET A 6 -11.73 -5.67 29.12
C MET A 6 -10.28 -5.24 29.31
N ALA A 7 -9.54 -5.11 28.21
CA ALA A 7 -8.20 -4.57 28.23
C ALA A 7 -8.21 -3.21 28.95
N LYS A 8 -7.48 -3.08 30.06
CA LYS A 8 -7.35 -1.81 30.78
C LYS A 8 -6.72 -0.80 29.83
N LYS A 9 -7.42 0.30 29.57
CA LYS A 9 -6.85 1.42 28.81
C LYS A 9 -5.66 1.98 29.57
N GLN A 10 -4.48 1.95 28.94
CA GLN A 10 -3.27 2.54 29.48
C GLN A 10 -3.10 3.94 28.90
N VAL A 11 -2.79 4.92 29.73
CA VAL A 11 -2.53 6.30 29.32
C VAL A 11 -1.13 6.68 29.79
N LEU A 12 -0.27 7.08 28.86
CA LEU A 12 1.06 7.61 29.14
C LEU A 12 1.14 9.08 28.71
N PHE A 13 1.80 9.88 29.51
CA PHE A 13 1.96 11.31 29.27
C PHE A 13 3.42 11.70 29.05
N GLY A 14 3.62 12.80 28.36
CA GLY A 14 4.93 13.44 28.20
C GLY A 14 5.94 12.57 27.41
N ASP A 15 7.19 12.68 27.81
CA ASP A 15 8.31 12.02 27.09
C ASP A 15 8.29 10.49 27.21
N ALA A 16 7.79 9.94 28.31
CA ALA A 16 7.70 8.50 28.49
C ALA A 16 6.85 7.83 27.40
N GLY A 17 5.68 8.40 27.09
CA GLY A 17 4.83 7.93 26.01
C GLY A 17 5.44 8.10 24.63
N ARG A 18 6.06 9.26 24.36
CA ARG A 18 6.72 9.55 23.08
C ARG A 18 7.90 8.61 22.80
N LEU A 19 8.74 8.37 23.80
CA LEU A 19 9.90 7.48 23.65
C LEU A 19 9.47 6.04 23.43
N LYS A 20 8.41 5.60 24.11
CA LYS A 20 7.88 4.25 23.92
C LYS A 20 7.28 4.06 22.54
N MET A 21 6.55 5.04 22.02
CA MET A 21 6.07 5.03 20.62
C MET A 21 7.25 5.06 19.63
N LEU A 22 8.30 5.87 19.88
CA LEU A 22 9.50 5.92 19.05
C LEU A 22 10.19 4.55 18.98
N GLU A 23 10.20 3.80 20.06
CA GLU A 23 10.77 2.44 20.06
C GLU A 23 10.01 1.51 19.10
N GLY A 24 8.68 1.61 19.05
CA GLY A 24 7.88 0.87 18.08
C GLY A 24 8.17 1.28 16.63
N VAL A 25 8.25 2.59 16.37
CA VAL A 25 8.67 3.13 15.07
C VAL A 25 10.05 2.60 14.67
N LYS A 26 11.00 2.58 15.60
CA LYS A 26 12.37 2.09 15.40
C LYS A 26 12.40 0.61 15.04
N LYS A 27 11.69 -0.23 15.78
CA LYS A 27 11.65 -1.68 15.53
C LYS A 27 11.14 -2.00 14.13
N LEU A 28 10.06 -1.36 13.69
CA LEU A 28 9.54 -1.53 12.33
C LEU A 28 10.52 -0.96 11.29
N HIS A 29 11.11 0.21 11.54
CA HIS A 29 12.15 0.77 10.67
C HIS A 29 13.33 -0.19 10.50
N GLU A 30 13.85 -0.81 11.58
CA GLU A 30 14.96 -1.75 11.51
C GLU A 30 14.61 -2.97 10.65
N ALA A 31 13.39 -3.51 10.79
CA ALA A 31 12.93 -4.63 9.99
C ALA A 31 12.84 -4.26 8.49
N VAL A 32 12.24 -3.11 8.17
CA VAL A 32 12.06 -2.69 6.78
C VAL A 32 13.37 -2.21 6.15
N SER A 33 14.19 -1.44 6.88
CA SER A 33 15.46 -0.91 6.36
C SER A 33 16.50 -1.99 6.04
N ALA A 34 16.38 -3.17 6.65
CA ALA A 34 17.24 -4.32 6.35
C ALA A 34 17.12 -4.79 4.90
N THR A 35 16.05 -4.43 4.20
CA THR A 35 15.82 -4.76 2.78
C THR A 35 16.36 -3.72 1.80
N LEU A 36 16.83 -2.56 2.29
CA LEU A 36 17.21 -1.42 1.45
C LEU A 36 18.55 -1.63 0.74
N GLY A 37 18.57 -1.29 -0.55
CA GLY A 37 19.78 -1.16 -1.35
C GLY A 37 20.41 -2.49 -1.80
N PRO A 38 21.62 -2.43 -2.41
CA PRO A 38 22.24 -3.61 -3.05
C PRO A 38 22.71 -4.68 -2.06
N LYS A 39 22.76 -4.36 -0.78
CA LYS A 39 23.03 -5.32 0.32
C LYS A 39 21.76 -5.68 1.09
N GLY A 40 20.60 -5.33 0.56
CA GLY A 40 19.31 -5.63 1.15
C GLY A 40 19.12 -7.14 1.37
N ARG A 41 18.47 -7.48 2.48
CA ARG A 41 18.21 -8.86 2.91
C ARG A 41 16.71 -9.11 2.91
N ASN A 42 16.34 -10.38 2.82
CA ASN A 42 14.96 -10.78 3.04
C ASN A 42 14.65 -10.81 4.54
N VAL A 43 13.41 -10.49 4.86
CA VAL A 43 12.83 -10.65 6.19
C VAL A 43 11.94 -11.88 6.18
N VAL A 44 11.99 -12.64 7.25
CA VAL A 44 11.21 -13.87 7.45
C VAL A 44 10.26 -13.66 8.61
N PHE A 45 8.99 -13.90 8.41
CA PHE A 45 8.00 -13.86 9.50
C PHE A 45 7.06 -15.07 9.44
N PRO A 46 6.57 -15.52 10.62
CA PRO A 46 5.65 -16.62 10.69
C PRO A 46 4.28 -16.24 10.11
N LYS A 47 3.60 -17.20 9.45
CA LYS A 47 2.18 -17.09 9.14
C LYS A 47 1.37 -17.88 10.15
N SER A 48 0.12 -17.47 10.37
CA SER A 48 -0.81 -18.21 11.24
C SER A 48 -1.07 -19.62 10.72
N TYR A 49 -0.97 -19.84 9.40
CA TYR A 49 -1.07 -21.14 8.74
C TYR A 49 -0.07 -21.22 7.58
N GLY A 50 0.59 -22.37 7.44
CA GLY A 50 1.53 -22.67 6.36
C GLY A 50 2.98 -22.37 6.68
N ALA A 51 3.80 -22.29 5.64
CA ALA A 51 5.23 -21.97 5.77
C ALA A 51 5.47 -20.50 6.10
N PRO A 52 6.58 -20.17 6.78
CA PRO A 52 6.98 -18.79 7.00
C PRO A 52 7.06 -18.02 5.68
N GLN A 53 6.67 -16.75 5.71
CA GLN A 53 6.80 -15.88 4.56
C GLN A 53 8.17 -15.23 4.53
N VAL A 54 8.80 -15.26 3.36
CA VAL A 54 10.08 -14.59 3.08
C VAL A 54 9.82 -13.48 2.08
N THR A 55 10.17 -12.24 2.42
CA THR A 55 9.98 -11.09 1.54
C THR A 55 11.03 -10.02 1.78
N ASN A 56 11.25 -9.18 0.78
CA ASN A 56 12.01 -7.94 0.85
C ASN A 56 11.13 -6.71 0.55
N ASP A 57 9.84 -6.89 0.35
CA ASP A 57 8.91 -5.80 0.12
C ASP A 57 8.55 -5.07 1.41
N GLY A 58 8.88 -3.77 1.46
CA GLY A 58 8.70 -2.95 2.65
C GLY A 58 7.26 -2.81 3.12
N VAL A 59 6.28 -2.73 2.19
CA VAL A 59 4.88 -2.61 2.58
C VAL A 59 4.33 -3.93 3.12
N THR A 60 4.74 -5.06 2.56
CA THR A 60 4.37 -6.38 3.05
C THR A 60 4.93 -6.61 4.46
N ILE A 61 6.21 -6.28 4.67
CA ILE A 61 6.82 -6.37 6.00
C ILE A 61 6.06 -5.48 6.99
N ALA A 62 5.78 -4.24 6.61
CA ALA A 62 5.07 -3.31 7.48
C ALA A 62 3.68 -3.82 7.89
N LYS A 63 2.90 -4.36 6.95
CA LYS A 63 1.54 -4.86 7.20
C LYS A 63 1.51 -6.04 8.17
N GLU A 64 2.48 -6.93 8.09
CA GLU A 64 2.57 -8.14 8.93
C GLU A 64 3.29 -7.91 10.28
N PHE A 65 3.81 -6.70 10.49
CA PHE A 65 4.60 -6.38 11.68
C PHE A 65 3.71 -5.97 12.85
N ASP A 66 3.71 -6.73 13.94
CA ASP A 66 2.99 -6.43 15.17
C ASP A 66 3.88 -6.56 16.39
N LEU A 67 3.63 -5.74 17.41
CA LEU A 67 4.34 -5.73 18.66
C LEU A 67 3.40 -6.05 19.83
N GLU A 68 3.91 -6.81 20.82
CA GLU A 68 3.13 -7.18 22.01
C GLU A 68 2.78 -5.98 22.90
N ASP A 69 3.67 -5.00 22.98
CA ASP A 69 3.41 -3.78 23.76
C ASP A 69 2.46 -2.85 22.99
N PRO A 70 1.28 -2.52 23.53
CA PRO A 70 0.29 -1.72 22.82
C PRO A 70 0.75 -0.32 22.44
N ILE A 71 1.65 0.29 23.23
CA ILE A 71 2.13 1.66 22.98
C ILE A 71 3.24 1.66 21.94
N GLU A 72 4.12 0.68 21.97
CA GLU A 72 5.10 0.48 20.91
C GLU A 72 4.37 0.14 19.60
N ASN A 73 3.36 -0.73 19.65
CA ASN A 73 2.56 -1.07 18.47
C ASN A 73 1.85 0.15 17.88
N MET A 74 1.33 1.07 18.67
CA MET A 74 0.80 2.34 18.17
C MET A 74 1.85 3.13 17.36
N GLY A 75 3.11 3.13 17.80
CA GLY A 75 4.21 3.74 17.05
C GLY A 75 4.46 3.03 15.71
N ALA A 76 4.48 1.69 15.71
CA ALA A 76 4.60 0.90 14.50
C ALA A 76 3.43 1.16 13.54
N GLU A 77 2.18 1.22 14.02
CA GLU A 77 0.99 1.50 13.21
C GLU A 77 1.07 2.85 12.48
N LEU A 78 1.63 3.88 13.10
CA LEU A 78 1.82 5.19 12.44
C LEU A 78 2.74 5.09 11.22
N ILE A 79 3.80 4.30 11.31
CA ILE A 79 4.74 4.14 10.19
C ILE A 79 4.23 3.15 9.15
N LYS A 80 3.41 2.15 9.53
CA LYS A 80 2.66 1.30 8.60
C LYS A 80 1.74 2.13 7.70
N ASP A 81 1.03 3.10 8.27
CA ASP A 81 0.15 4.00 7.53
C ASP A 81 0.92 4.81 6.47
N VAL A 82 2.14 5.26 6.80
CA VAL A 82 3.02 5.95 5.83
C VAL A 82 3.42 5.01 4.69
N ALA A 83 3.85 3.78 4.99
CA ALA A 83 4.21 2.79 3.97
C ALA A 83 3.02 2.47 3.06
N SER A 84 1.84 2.25 3.63
CA SER A 84 0.62 1.96 2.88
C SER A 84 0.21 3.12 1.97
N LYS A 85 0.19 4.35 2.48
CA LYS A 85 -0.13 5.55 1.68
C LYS A 85 0.88 5.78 0.55
N THR A 86 2.15 5.49 0.79
CA THR A 86 3.19 5.59 -0.26
C THR A 86 2.93 4.55 -1.35
N ASN A 87 2.61 3.33 -0.96
CA ASN A 87 2.25 2.27 -1.90
C ASN A 87 1.02 2.64 -2.74
N ASP A 88 -0.03 3.14 -2.10
CA ASP A 88 -1.27 3.52 -2.79
C ASP A 88 -1.08 4.69 -3.76
N ALA A 89 -0.17 5.62 -3.44
CA ALA A 89 0.08 6.80 -4.25
C ALA A 89 1.08 6.54 -5.41
N ALA A 90 2.11 5.72 -5.19
CA ALA A 90 3.23 5.57 -6.12
C ALA A 90 3.53 4.12 -6.51
N GLY A 91 3.05 3.13 -5.78
CA GLY A 91 3.35 1.71 -6.00
C GLY A 91 4.79 1.30 -5.67
N ASP A 92 5.63 2.25 -5.25
CA ASP A 92 7.05 2.04 -4.93
C ASP A 92 7.53 3.03 -3.87
N GLY A 93 8.74 2.83 -3.33
CA GLY A 93 9.37 3.73 -2.38
C GLY A 93 8.94 3.54 -0.93
N THR A 94 8.24 2.48 -0.59
CA THR A 94 7.72 2.20 0.75
C THR A 94 8.83 2.06 1.80
N THR A 95 9.92 1.39 1.46
CA THR A 95 11.11 1.26 2.31
C THR A 95 11.75 2.62 2.55
N THR A 96 11.95 3.42 1.51
CA THR A 96 12.52 4.78 1.61
C THR A 96 11.64 5.68 2.47
N ALA A 97 10.32 5.64 2.29
CA ALA A 97 9.36 6.41 3.09
C ALA A 97 9.43 6.03 4.57
N THR A 98 9.54 4.74 4.88
CA THR A 98 9.71 4.23 6.25
C THR A 98 11.00 4.74 6.90
N VAL A 99 12.13 4.68 6.17
CA VAL A 99 13.43 5.17 6.64
C VAL A 99 13.40 6.68 6.91
N LEU A 100 12.86 7.46 5.99
CA LEU A 100 12.72 8.91 6.14
C LEU A 100 11.80 9.27 7.30
N THR A 101 10.70 8.55 7.47
CA THR A 101 9.76 8.79 8.58
C THR A 101 10.43 8.58 9.93
N TYR A 102 11.16 7.47 10.10
CA TYR A 102 11.91 7.24 11.33
C TYR A 102 12.94 8.36 11.60
N ALA A 103 13.72 8.73 10.60
CA ALA A 103 14.70 9.80 10.73
C ALA A 103 14.05 11.13 11.16
N MET A 104 12.95 11.52 10.50
CA MET A 104 12.23 12.75 10.84
C MET A 104 11.62 12.71 12.24
N ILE A 105 11.03 11.59 12.66
CA ILE A 105 10.47 11.44 14.01
C ILE A 105 11.57 11.47 15.06
N SER A 106 12.66 10.72 14.86
CA SER A 106 13.77 10.61 15.79
C SER A 106 14.44 11.96 16.03
N GLU A 107 14.80 12.67 14.95
CA GLU A 107 15.42 13.99 15.04
C GLU A 107 14.42 15.03 15.56
N GLY A 108 13.18 15.00 15.10
CA GLY A 108 12.14 15.91 15.58
C GLY A 108 11.87 15.79 17.07
N LEU A 109 11.83 14.57 17.62
CA LEU A 109 11.69 14.36 19.06
C LEU A 109 12.92 14.84 19.84
N ARG A 110 14.13 14.70 19.29
CA ARG A 110 15.34 15.23 19.89
C ARG A 110 15.26 16.75 20.02
N GLU A 111 14.82 17.43 18.97
CA GLU A 111 14.69 18.89 18.95
C GLU A 111 13.58 19.39 19.92
N ILE A 112 12.44 18.70 19.98
CA ILE A 112 11.38 19.02 20.96
C ILE A 112 11.88 18.87 22.40
N ARG A 113 12.67 17.85 22.68
CA ARG A 113 13.27 17.64 24.02
C ARG A 113 14.32 18.70 24.36
N SER A 114 14.96 19.31 23.38
CA SER A 114 15.86 20.46 23.59
C SER A 114 15.12 21.78 23.83
N GLY A 115 13.79 21.79 23.72
CA GLY A 115 12.94 22.93 24.00
C GLY A 115 12.33 23.64 22.77
N ILE A 116 12.54 23.11 21.58
CA ILE A 116 11.91 23.66 20.36
C ILE A 116 10.41 23.43 20.40
N ASN A 117 9.66 24.45 19.97
CA ASN A 117 8.20 24.37 19.88
C ASN A 117 7.78 23.37 18.79
N ALA A 118 6.99 22.36 19.16
CA ALA A 118 6.57 21.29 18.26
C ALA A 118 5.73 21.80 17.06
N ILE A 119 4.97 22.89 17.23
CA ILE A 119 4.14 23.48 16.16
C ILE A 119 5.03 24.18 15.14
N GLU A 120 6.04 24.92 15.61
CA GLU A 120 7.01 25.59 14.74
C GLU A 120 7.86 24.58 13.97
N LEU A 121 8.33 23.53 14.66
CA LEU A 121 9.05 22.42 14.02
C LEU A 121 8.20 21.78 12.92
N LYS A 122 6.95 21.43 13.20
CA LYS A 122 6.02 20.89 12.21
C LYS A 122 5.85 21.80 10.99
N ASN A 123 5.74 23.10 11.20
CA ASN A 123 5.59 24.06 10.12
C ASN A 123 6.87 24.15 9.27
N GLY A 124 8.05 24.14 9.91
CA GLY A 124 9.34 24.07 9.23
C GLY A 124 9.48 22.81 8.39
N MET A 125 9.13 21.63 8.93
CA MET A 125 9.15 20.37 8.20
C MET A 125 8.22 20.39 6.97
N LYS A 126 7.02 20.99 7.08
CA LYS A 126 6.11 21.13 5.94
C LYS A 126 6.68 22.02 4.84
N LEU A 127 7.30 23.15 5.20
CA LEU A 127 7.95 24.04 4.22
C LEU A 127 9.11 23.31 3.53
N ALA A 128 9.97 22.64 4.29
CA ALA A 128 11.07 21.87 3.74
C ALA A 128 10.58 20.77 2.79
N ALA A 129 9.56 20.00 3.17
CA ALA A 129 8.99 18.97 2.33
C ALA A 129 8.43 19.53 1.01
N ALA A 130 7.78 20.69 1.06
CA ALA A 130 7.26 21.34 -0.15
C ALA A 130 8.38 21.78 -1.11
N GLU A 131 9.47 22.35 -0.60
CA GLU A 131 10.62 22.73 -1.41
C GLU A 131 11.36 21.52 -1.99
N VAL A 132 11.59 20.47 -1.19
CA VAL A 132 12.18 19.22 -1.67
C VAL A 132 11.31 18.59 -2.77
N SER A 133 9.99 18.59 -2.63
CA SER A 133 9.07 18.08 -3.66
C SER A 133 9.18 18.85 -4.97
N LYS A 134 9.30 20.19 -4.92
CA LYS A 134 9.51 21.03 -6.11
C LYS A 134 10.84 20.69 -6.80
N GLU A 135 11.92 20.55 -6.02
CA GLU A 135 13.22 20.20 -6.58
C GLU A 135 13.22 18.79 -7.21
N LEU A 136 12.64 17.82 -6.54
CA LEU A 136 12.49 16.47 -7.11
C LEU A 136 11.72 16.47 -8.42
N THR A 137 10.67 17.28 -8.54
CA THR A 137 9.91 17.42 -9.78
C THR A 137 10.76 17.98 -10.92
N LYS A 138 11.68 18.91 -10.65
CA LYS A 138 12.60 19.46 -11.67
C LYS A 138 13.60 18.41 -12.18
N HIS A 139 14.00 17.48 -11.32
CA HIS A 139 14.94 16.40 -11.65
C HIS A 139 14.26 15.15 -12.19
N SER A 140 12.95 15.04 -12.06
CA SER A 140 12.18 13.92 -12.61
C SER A 140 12.13 13.99 -14.13
N ARG A 141 12.12 12.83 -14.77
CA ARG A 141 11.88 12.71 -16.20
C ARG A 141 10.71 11.77 -16.47
N PRO A 142 9.84 12.12 -17.40
CA PRO A 142 8.69 11.28 -17.73
C PRO A 142 9.14 9.99 -18.42
N VAL A 143 8.54 8.88 -18.06
CA VAL A 143 8.69 7.59 -18.73
C VAL A 143 7.82 7.59 -19.99
N LYS A 144 8.39 7.29 -21.15
CA LYS A 144 7.72 7.42 -22.44
C LYS A 144 7.80 6.18 -23.32
N THR A 145 8.87 5.41 -23.21
CA THR A 145 9.14 4.26 -24.09
C THR A 145 8.87 2.94 -23.39
N SER A 146 8.63 1.90 -24.18
CA SER A 146 8.42 0.54 -23.67
C SER A 146 9.66 0.02 -22.95
N GLU A 147 10.86 0.36 -23.41
CA GLU A 147 12.12 -0.01 -22.77
C GLU A 147 12.27 0.65 -21.39
N GLU A 148 11.85 1.92 -21.25
CA GLU A 148 11.86 2.60 -19.96
C GLU A 148 10.84 1.97 -18.99
N ILE A 149 9.67 1.57 -19.49
CA ILE A 149 8.65 0.84 -18.71
C ILE A 149 9.20 -0.51 -18.27
N ALA A 150 9.81 -1.27 -19.20
CA ALA A 150 10.43 -2.56 -18.90
C ALA A 150 11.52 -2.43 -17.84
N ALA A 151 12.35 -1.39 -17.90
CA ALA A 151 13.41 -1.14 -16.92
C ALA A 151 12.84 -0.89 -15.51
N ILE A 152 11.80 -0.07 -15.40
CA ILE A 152 11.13 0.21 -14.12
C ILE A 152 10.46 -1.05 -13.57
N ALA A 153 9.72 -1.77 -14.41
CA ALA A 153 9.06 -3.00 -14.02
C ALA A 153 10.06 -4.09 -13.60
N THR A 154 11.21 -4.18 -14.29
CA THR A 154 12.30 -5.09 -13.93
C THR A 154 12.87 -4.78 -12.55
N ILE A 155 13.09 -3.50 -12.24
CA ILE A 155 13.59 -3.07 -10.92
C ILE A 155 12.56 -3.41 -9.82
N SER A 156 11.29 -3.12 -10.08
CA SER A 156 10.21 -3.36 -9.11
C SER A 156 9.98 -4.85 -8.86
N ALA A 157 9.96 -5.67 -9.93
CA ALA A 157 9.77 -7.11 -9.83
C ALA A 157 11.07 -7.87 -9.50
N GLN A 158 12.24 -7.23 -9.57
CA GLN A 158 13.57 -7.85 -9.47
C GLN A 158 13.73 -9.02 -10.44
N ASN A 159 13.07 -8.96 -11.59
CA ASN A 159 13.03 -10.02 -12.61
C ASN A 159 12.87 -9.42 -14.00
N GLU A 160 13.83 -9.69 -14.89
CA GLU A 160 13.81 -9.18 -16.27
C GLU A 160 12.65 -9.71 -17.11
N GLU A 161 12.31 -10.99 -16.93
CA GLU A 161 11.19 -11.61 -17.66
C GLU A 161 9.87 -10.94 -17.29
N ALA A 162 9.62 -10.73 -15.99
CA ALA A 162 8.46 -9.99 -15.50
C ALA A 162 8.43 -8.55 -16.05
N GLY A 163 9.58 -7.87 -16.07
CA GLY A 163 9.69 -6.53 -16.62
C GLY A 163 9.28 -6.43 -18.08
N LYS A 164 9.74 -7.36 -18.91
CA LYS A 164 9.38 -7.43 -20.34
C LYS A 164 7.90 -7.73 -20.53
N ILE A 165 7.37 -8.70 -19.78
CA ILE A 165 5.94 -9.08 -19.84
C ILE A 165 5.03 -7.92 -19.46
N ILE A 166 5.39 -7.14 -18.43
CA ILE A 166 4.64 -5.95 -18.03
C ILE A 166 4.69 -4.86 -19.10
N ALA A 167 5.86 -4.63 -19.72
CA ALA A 167 5.98 -3.67 -20.81
C ALA A 167 5.14 -4.08 -22.02
N ASP A 168 5.19 -5.34 -22.43
CA ASP A 168 4.36 -5.88 -23.52
C ASP A 168 2.86 -5.77 -23.21
N ALA A 169 2.47 -6.01 -21.96
CA ALA A 169 1.09 -5.83 -21.53
C ALA A 169 0.67 -4.35 -21.62
N MET A 170 1.55 -3.44 -21.19
CA MET A 170 1.31 -1.98 -21.23
C MET A 170 1.15 -1.47 -22.65
N ASP A 171 1.95 -1.97 -23.59
CA ASP A 171 1.83 -1.64 -25.01
C ASP A 171 0.49 -2.09 -25.62
N LYS A 172 -0.04 -3.21 -25.15
CA LYS A 172 -1.35 -3.74 -25.58
C LYS A 172 -2.53 -2.95 -25.01
N VAL A 173 -2.49 -2.66 -23.70
CA VAL A 173 -3.60 -1.97 -23.01
C VAL A 173 -3.52 -0.45 -23.10
N LYS A 174 -2.39 0.10 -23.53
CA LYS A 174 -2.08 1.53 -23.61
C LYS A 174 -2.11 2.21 -22.23
N ARG A 175 -2.00 3.56 -22.22
CA ARG A 175 -1.89 4.36 -20.98
C ARG A 175 -3.11 4.27 -20.06
N ASP A 176 -4.29 4.07 -20.62
CA ASP A 176 -5.55 4.06 -19.89
C ASP A 176 -5.97 2.64 -19.46
N GLY A 177 -5.17 1.63 -19.82
CA GLY A 177 -5.42 0.25 -19.46
C GLY A 177 -5.03 -0.07 -18.02
N VAL A 178 -5.74 -1.01 -17.41
CA VAL A 178 -5.46 -1.53 -16.07
C VAL A 178 -4.71 -2.84 -16.21
N ILE A 179 -3.57 -2.96 -15.51
CA ILE A 179 -2.81 -4.20 -15.39
C ILE A 179 -3.02 -4.73 -13.98
N THR A 180 -3.49 -5.96 -13.88
CA THR A 180 -3.58 -6.70 -12.61
C THR A 180 -2.61 -7.86 -12.64
N VAL A 181 -1.99 -8.15 -11.49
CA VAL A 181 -1.11 -9.29 -11.30
C VAL A 181 -1.77 -10.25 -10.33
N GLU A 182 -1.92 -11.49 -10.73
CA GLU A 182 -2.55 -12.54 -9.94
C GLU A 182 -1.67 -13.79 -9.93
N GLU A 183 -1.83 -14.61 -8.89
CA GLU A 183 -1.12 -15.87 -8.78
C GLU A 183 -1.69 -16.88 -9.78
N GLY A 184 -0.85 -17.33 -10.72
CA GLY A 184 -1.24 -18.26 -11.78
C GLY A 184 -1.39 -19.70 -11.26
N LYS A 185 -2.27 -20.48 -11.90
CA LYS A 185 -2.44 -21.94 -11.61
C LYS A 185 -1.46 -22.81 -12.42
N THR A 186 -0.73 -22.23 -13.35
CA THR A 186 0.23 -22.92 -14.25
C THR A 186 1.65 -22.46 -13.99
N PHE A 187 2.63 -23.27 -14.37
CA PHE A 187 4.03 -22.87 -14.30
C PHE A 187 4.34 -21.79 -15.34
N GLY A 188 5.12 -20.79 -14.92
CA GLY A 188 5.54 -19.65 -15.76
C GLY A 188 4.57 -18.47 -15.69
N MET A 189 5.00 -17.36 -16.31
CA MET A 189 4.21 -16.13 -16.38
C MET A 189 3.41 -16.09 -17.68
N THR A 190 2.13 -15.76 -17.59
CA THR A 190 1.23 -15.65 -18.75
C THR A 190 0.54 -14.30 -18.76
N VAL A 191 0.30 -13.73 -19.93
CA VAL A 191 -0.46 -12.50 -20.12
C VAL A 191 -1.80 -12.85 -20.77
N SER A 192 -2.87 -12.42 -20.13
CA SER A 192 -4.20 -12.42 -20.69
C SER A 192 -4.66 -10.98 -20.92
N VAL A 193 -5.10 -10.65 -22.11
CA VAL A 193 -5.64 -9.32 -22.43
C VAL A 193 -7.15 -9.46 -22.61
N THR A 194 -7.90 -8.67 -21.83
CA THR A 194 -9.36 -8.59 -21.95
C THR A 194 -9.73 -7.18 -22.39
N GLU A 195 -10.52 -7.07 -23.43
CA GLU A 195 -11.07 -5.79 -23.84
C GLU A 195 -12.16 -5.36 -22.86
N GLY A 196 -12.11 -4.10 -22.43
CA GLY A 196 -13.05 -3.55 -21.46
C GLY A 196 -12.40 -3.12 -20.16
N MET A 197 -13.16 -3.18 -19.08
CA MET A 197 -12.74 -2.76 -17.73
C MET A 197 -12.96 -3.90 -16.74
N GLN A 198 -11.97 -4.20 -15.92
CA GLN A 198 -12.06 -5.20 -14.85
C GLN A 198 -12.03 -4.53 -13.48
N PHE A 199 -12.95 -4.91 -12.61
CA PHE A 199 -13.03 -4.45 -11.23
C PHE A 199 -12.86 -5.63 -10.28
N LYS A 200 -12.25 -5.37 -9.12
CA LYS A 200 -12.06 -6.40 -8.07
C LYS A 200 -13.37 -6.81 -7.39
N ASN A 201 -14.38 -5.94 -7.43
CA ASN A 201 -15.69 -6.19 -6.80
C ASN A 201 -16.65 -6.75 -7.83
N GLY A 202 -17.18 -7.93 -7.56
CA GLY A 202 -18.20 -8.58 -8.38
C GLY A 202 -19.63 -8.17 -7.98
N PHE A 203 -20.60 -9.06 -8.20
CA PHE A 203 -22.00 -8.85 -7.83
C PHE A 203 -22.19 -8.72 -6.32
N ILE A 204 -23.18 -7.89 -5.91
CA ILE A 204 -23.40 -7.56 -4.50
C ILE A 204 -24.14 -8.69 -3.75
N ALA A 205 -24.98 -9.47 -4.45
CA ALA A 205 -25.83 -10.46 -3.83
C ALA A 205 -25.96 -11.75 -4.67
N PRO A 206 -26.06 -12.92 -4.03
CA PRO A 206 -26.13 -14.23 -4.71
C PRO A 206 -27.27 -14.37 -5.72
N TYR A 207 -28.39 -13.67 -5.53
CA TYR A 207 -29.52 -13.71 -6.48
C TYR A 207 -29.24 -13.01 -7.83
N MET A 208 -28.10 -12.33 -7.94
CA MET A 208 -27.65 -11.75 -9.23
C MET A 208 -26.97 -12.77 -10.13
N ILE A 209 -26.68 -13.98 -9.63
CA ILE A 209 -26.04 -15.06 -10.38
C ILE A 209 -26.96 -15.52 -11.50
N THR A 210 -26.45 -15.51 -12.74
CA THR A 210 -27.16 -16.02 -13.91
C THR A 210 -26.73 -17.43 -14.32
N ASP A 211 -25.52 -17.83 -13.93
CA ASP A 211 -24.97 -19.17 -14.14
C ASP A 211 -24.53 -19.74 -12.78
N SER A 212 -25.36 -20.65 -12.25
CA SER A 212 -25.14 -21.26 -10.94
C SER A 212 -23.99 -22.29 -10.90
N GLU A 213 -23.64 -22.89 -12.06
CA GLU A 213 -22.54 -23.87 -12.13
C GLU A 213 -21.19 -23.17 -12.04
N LYS A 214 -21.05 -22.00 -12.64
CA LYS A 214 -19.84 -21.19 -12.63
C LYS A 214 -19.83 -20.12 -11.55
N MET A 215 -20.94 -19.94 -10.83
CA MET A 215 -21.13 -18.87 -9.85
C MET A 215 -20.88 -17.48 -10.48
N GLU A 216 -21.38 -17.27 -11.69
CA GLU A 216 -21.16 -16.09 -12.52
C GLU A 216 -22.47 -15.31 -12.74
N ALA A 217 -22.38 -13.97 -12.72
CA ALA A 217 -23.42 -13.08 -13.21
C ALA A 217 -23.00 -12.52 -14.58
N ARG A 218 -23.57 -13.06 -15.66
CA ARG A 218 -23.20 -12.71 -17.03
C ARG A 218 -24.38 -12.11 -17.77
N TYR A 219 -24.18 -10.94 -18.33
CA TYR A 219 -25.16 -10.22 -19.13
C TYR A 219 -24.52 -9.80 -20.45
N SER A 220 -25.30 -9.79 -21.53
CA SER A 220 -24.87 -9.34 -22.86
C SER A 220 -25.78 -8.22 -23.34
N ASP A 221 -25.21 -7.21 -24.00
CA ASP A 221 -25.90 -6.09 -24.60
C ASP A 221 -26.86 -5.35 -23.64
N VAL A 222 -26.47 -5.18 -22.40
CA VAL A 222 -27.27 -4.47 -21.39
C VAL A 222 -26.83 -3.03 -21.23
N PRO A 223 -27.78 -2.10 -21.01
CA PRO A 223 -27.46 -0.73 -20.60
C PRO A 223 -26.72 -0.70 -19.26
N VAL A 224 -25.66 0.12 -19.18
CA VAL A 224 -24.85 0.27 -17.97
C VAL A 224 -25.03 1.67 -17.39
N LEU A 225 -25.48 1.76 -16.14
CA LEU A 225 -25.54 3.00 -15.39
C LEU A 225 -24.30 3.17 -14.54
N ILE A 226 -23.54 4.22 -14.76
CA ILE A 226 -22.37 4.59 -13.96
C ILE A 226 -22.75 5.78 -13.07
N THR A 227 -22.61 5.64 -11.74
CA THR A 227 -22.95 6.68 -10.78
C THR A 227 -22.01 6.66 -9.58
N ASP A 228 -21.69 7.82 -9.05
CA ASP A 228 -20.98 8.03 -7.78
C ASP A 228 -21.94 8.11 -6.58
N LYS A 229 -23.26 8.10 -6.82
CA LYS A 229 -24.27 8.21 -5.79
C LYS A 229 -24.69 6.84 -5.28
N LYS A 230 -24.93 6.75 -3.97
CA LYS A 230 -25.53 5.56 -3.37
C LYS A 230 -27.00 5.48 -3.81
N ILE A 231 -27.36 4.42 -4.53
CA ILE A 231 -28.74 4.10 -4.89
C ILE A 231 -29.33 3.27 -3.75
N SER A 232 -30.31 3.82 -3.04
CA SER A 232 -30.96 3.18 -1.89
C SER A 232 -32.38 2.70 -2.19
N SER A 233 -32.96 3.17 -3.28
CA SER A 233 -34.34 2.87 -3.68
C SER A 233 -34.49 2.85 -5.19
N THR A 234 -35.39 2.03 -5.70
CA THR A 234 -35.78 2.03 -7.13
C THR A 234 -36.26 3.40 -7.60
N LYS A 235 -36.83 4.20 -6.71
CA LYS A 235 -37.28 5.58 -7.03
C LYS A 235 -36.14 6.48 -7.49
N ASP A 236 -34.90 6.22 -7.01
CA ASP A 236 -33.74 7.05 -7.33
C ASP A 236 -33.33 6.91 -8.81
N ILE A 237 -33.68 5.79 -9.44
CA ILE A 237 -33.34 5.46 -10.85
C ILE A 237 -34.56 5.32 -11.74
N LEU A 238 -35.79 5.52 -11.24
CA LEU A 238 -37.00 5.28 -11.98
C LEU A 238 -37.03 6.03 -13.30
N LYS A 239 -36.62 7.30 -13.31
CA LYS A 239 -36.57 8.15 -14.52
C LYS A 239 -35.55 7.69 -15.58
N ILE A 240 -34.65 6.81 -15.20
CA ILE A 240 -33.62 6.27 -16.09
C ILE A 240 -34.09 4.93 -16.67
N LEU A 241 -34.99 4.25 -15.94
CA LEU A 241 -35.58 2.97 -16.35
C LEU A 241 -36.78 3.12 -17.30
N GLU A 242 -37.40 4.29 -17.35
CA GLU A 242 -38.45 4.70 -18.31
C GLU A 242 -37.80 5.21 -19.60
#